data_d985ecbd5d4b12853f61a903b3e3f2db
#
_entry.id   d985ecbd5d4b12853f61a903b3e3f2db
#
_cell.length_a   1.000
_cell.length_b   1.000
_cell.length_c   1.000
_cell.angle_alpha   90.00
_cell.angle_beta   90.00
_cell.angle_gamma   90.00
#
_symmetry.space_group_name_H-M   'P 1'
#
loop_
_entity.id
_entity.type
_entity.pdbx_description
1 polymer ?
#
loop_
_entity_poly.entity_id
_entity_poly.type
_entity_poly.pdbx_seq_one_letter_code
_entity_poly.pdbx_strand_id
1 'polypeptide(L)'
;SHFGNPSSIHSIGRDARKYLDQSRRTVAQLLGANPNEVIFTSGATESNNTAIKGLVKANEQLGNHIITTKIEHHSVLHVYEQLEKEGYDVTYLDVDDTGAVDLDQLKETINDRTILVSIMFVNNEIGTVQNIYDIEDIIGDTHALFHVDAVQAIGHLDLDFHNFKIDTMSISAHKFGGPKGVGLLLVKEHTPIAYNQLGGEQETKRRAG
;
A
#
# COMPACT_ATOMS: atom_id res chain seq x y z
N SER A 1 10.28 -29.27 -2.33
CA SER A 1 9.98 -28.10 -1.47
C SER A 1 11.28 -27.52 -0.94
N HIS A 2 11.40 -26.19 -0.93
CA HIS A 2 12.60 -25.47 -0.48
C HIS A 2 12.32 -24.90 0.91
N PHE A 3 12.63 -25.68 1.96
CA PHE A 3 12.32 -25.36 3.37
C PHE A 3 13.45 -24.64 4.11
N GLY A 4 14.55 -24.31 3.41
CA GLY A 4 15.68 -23.61 4.01
C GLY A 4 15.34 -22.17 4.42
N ASN A 5 15.97 -21.68 5.49
CA ASN A 5 15.88 -20.27 5.86
C ASN A 5 16.68 -19.42 4.84
N PRO A 6 16.02 -18.49 4.10
CA PRO A 6 16.69 -17.68 3.07
C PRO A 6 17.80 -16.77 3.61
N SER A 7 17.81 -16.50 4.92
CA SER A 7 18.85 -15.71 5.58
C SER A 7 20.09 -16.53 5.97
N SER A 8 20.04 -17.86 5.81
CA SER A 8 21.14 -18.78 6.15
C SER A 8 22.21 -18.78 5.05
N ILE A 9 23.49 -18.90 5.46
CA ILE A 9 24.63 -19.02 4.56
C ILE A 9 24.84 -20.44 4.00
N HIS A 10 24.10 -21.44 4.51
CA HIS A 10 24.18 -22.82 4.05
C HIS A 10 23.54 -23.01 2.66
N SER A 11 23.92 -24.10 1.96
CA SER A 11 23.41 -24.38 0.59
C SER A 11 21.89 -24.38 0.50
N ILE A 12 21.22 -25.05 1.44
CA ILE A 12 19.74 -25.12 1.49
C ILE A 12 19.11 -23.73 1.66
N GLY A 13 19.72 -22.86 2.48
CA GLY A 13 19.27 -21.48 2.66
C GLY A 13 19.50 -20.63 1.40
N ARG A 14 20.68 -20.79 0.75
CA ARG A 14 20.95 -20.11 -0.51
C ARG A 14 19.97 -20.51 -1.63
N ASP A 15 19.59 -21.77 -1.70
CA ASP A 15 18.59 -22.25 -2.66
C ASP A 15 17.23 -21.61 -2.39
N ALA A 16 16.77 -21.57 -1.13
CA ALA A 16 15.54 -20.90 -0.75
C ALA A 16 15.56 -19.40 -1.10
N ARG A 17 16.69 -18.73 -0.83
CA ARG A 17 16.89 -17.32 -1.19
C ARG A 17 16.80 -17.08 -2.70
N LYS A 18 17.41 -17.95 -3.50
CA LYS A 18 17.34 -17.86 -4.98
C LYS A 18 15.90 -17.85 -5.49
N TYR A 19 15.03 -18.73 -4.95
CA TYR A 19 13.62 -18.77 -5.33
C TYR A 19 12.86 -17.55 -4.87
N LEU A 20 13.12 -17.05 -3.66
CA LEU A 20 12.52 -15.83 -3.15
C LEU A 20 12.90 -14.61 -4.02
N ASP A 21 14.18 -14.47 -4.34
CA ASP A 21 14.68 -13.37 -5.19
C ASP A 21 14.14 -13.46 -6.62
N GLN A 22 14.00 -14.66 -7.16
CA GLN A 22 13.38 -14.88 -8.47
C GLN A 22 11.90 -14.51 -8.46
N SER A 23 11.15 -14.93 -7.44
CA SER A 23 9.74 -14.57 -7.26
C SER A 23 9.55 -13.05 -7.16
N ARG A 24 10.41 -12.39 -6.37
CA ARG A 24 10.41 -10.93 -6.24
C ARG A 24 10.61 -10.22 -7.58
N ARG A 25 11.59 -10.66 -8.38
CA ARG A 25 11.84 -10.11 -9.72
C ARG A 25 10.66 -10.32 -10.67
N THR A 26 10.08 -11.51 -10.65
CA THR A 26 8.92 -11.82 -11.50
C THR A 26 7.73 -10.93 -11.14
N VAL A 27 7.42 -10.80 -9.84
CA VAL A 27 6.33 -9.94 -9.37
C VAL A 27 6.60 -8.47 -9.69
N ALA A 28 7.82 -7.99 -9.45
CA ALA A 28 8.20 -6.61 -9.77
C ALA A 28 8.01 -6.32 -11.27
N GLN A 29 8.48 -7.20 -12.14
CA GLN A 29 8.32 -7.07 -13.59
C GLN A 29 6.84 -7.04 -14.02
N LEU A 30 6.00 -7.90 -13.42
CA LEU A 30 4.57 -7.97 -13.76
C LEU A 30 3.79 -6.72 -13.30
N LEU A 31 4.28 -6.02 -12.28
CA LEU A 31 3.63 -4.86 -11.69
C LEU A 31 4.30 -3.52 -12.08
N GLY A 32 5.24 -3.54 -13.03
CA GLY A 32 5.97 -2.32 -13.42
C GLY A 32 6.71 -1.68 -12.26
N ALA A 33 7.29 -2.47 -11.35
CA ALA A 33 8.04 -2.03 -10.18
C ALA A 33 9.49 -2.52 -10.22
N ASN A 34 10.36 -1.94 -9.40
CA ASN A 34 11.68 -2.47 -9.15
C ASN A 34 11.63 -3.57 -8.05
N PRO A 35 12.52 -4.58 -8.10
CA PRO A 35 12.54 -5.63 -7.07
C PRO A 35 12.73 -5.11 -5.64
N ASN A 36 13.45 -4.00 -5.45
CA ASN A 36 13.65 -3.36 -4.15
C ASN A 36 12.40 -2.62 -3.63
N GLU A 37 11.41 -2.36 -4.47
CA GLU A 37 10.14 -1.76 -4.09
C GLU A 37 9.11 -2.80 -3.59
N VAL A 38 9.35 -4.09 -3.82
CA VAL A 38 8.47 -5.18 -3.42
C VAL A 38 8.80 -5.67 -2.00
N ILE A 39 7.80 -5.69 -1.13
CA ILE A 39 7.86 -6.29 0.21
C ILE A 39 6.81 -7.40 0.27
N PHE A 40 7.22 -8.64 0.58
CA PHE A 40 6.28 -9.72 0.83
C PHE A 40 5.65 -9.58 2.21
N THR A 41 4.35 -9.79 2.27
CA THR A 41 3.55 -9.73 3.50
C THR A 41 2.65 -10.96 3.60
N SER A 42 1.92 -11.11 4.69
CA SER A 42 0.93 -12.19 4.86
C SER A 42 -0.40 -11.92 4.13
N GLY A 43 -0.60 -10.72 3.60
CA GLY A 43 -1.82 -10.30 2.93
C GLY A 43 -2.01 -8.79 2.94
N ALA A 44 -3.05 -8.32 2.26
CA ALA A 44 -3.31 -6.88 2.15
C ALA A 44 -3.62 -6.20 3.49
N THR A 45 -4.19 -6.89 4.45
CA THR A 45 -4.41 -6.33 5.79
C THR A 45 -3.10 -5.93 6.45
N GLU A 46 -2.07 -6.79 6.39
CA GLU A 46 -0.72 -6.43 6.86
C GLU A 46 -0.13 -5.30 6.02
N SER A 47 -0.26 -5.37 4.70
CA SER A 47 0.25 -4.34 3.79
C SER A 47 -0.36 -2.96 4.06
N ASN A 48 -1.69 -2.86 4.18
CA ASN A 48 -2.39 -1.62 4.50
C ASN A 48 -1.97 -1.05 5.87
N ASN A 49 -1.92 -1.90 6.91
CA ASN A 49 -1.47 -1.47 8.24
C ASN A 49 -0.03 -0.96 8.21
N THR A 50 0.89 -1.68 7.54
CA THR A 50 2.29 -1.30 7.43
C THR A 50 2.44 0.02 6.67
N ALA A 51 1.76 0.16 5.52
CA ALA A 51 1.80 1.37 4.72
C ALA A 51 1.25 2.57 5.50
N ILE A 52 -0.02 2.53 5.91
CA ILE A 52 -0.70 3.68 6.51
C ILE A 52 0.02 4.14 7.78
N LYS A 53 0.25 3.22 8.74
CA LYS A 53 0.93 3.56 9.99
C LYS A 53 2.37 4.00 9.78
N GLY A 54 3.07 3.37 8.83
CA GLY A 54 4.46 3.68 8.53
C GLY A 54 4.64 5.02 7.85
N LEU A 55 3.76 5.36 6.89
CA LEU A 55 3.76 6.66 6.21
C LEU A 55 3.42 7.80 7.17
N VAL A 56 2.36 7.64 7.98
CA VAL A 56 1.97 8.61 8.99
C VAL A 56 3.11 8.85 9.98
N LYS A 57 3.71 7.78 10.53
CA LYS A 57 4.80 7.90 11.52
C LYS A 57 6.05 8.58 10.96
N ALA A 58 6.40 8.28 9.72
CA ALA A 58 7.59 8.90 9.08
C ALA A 58 7.39 10.38 8.76
N ASN A 59 6.14 10.86 8.66
CA ASN A 59 5.78 12.19 8.20
C ASN A 59 5.06 13.04 9.27
N GLU A 60 4.95 12.58 10.50
CA GLU A 60 4.24 13.26 11.60
C GLU A 60 4.77 14.68 11.90
N GLN A 61 6.00 15.00 11.48
CA GLN A 61 6.58 16.34 11.63
C GLN A 61 6.00 17.35 10.61
N LEU A 62 5.45 16.87 9.49
CA LEU A 62 4.93 17.70 8.39
C LEU A 62 3.47 18.08 8.60
N GLY A 63 2.74 17.32 9.41
CA GLY A 63 1.33 17.58 9.67
C GLY A 63 0.66 16.43 10.42
N ASN A 64 -0.64 16.60 10.64
CA ASN A 64 -1.47 15.62 11.35
C ASN A 64 -2.81 15.34 10.65
N HIS A 65 -3.00 15.82 9.43
CA HIS A 65 -4.21 15.59 8.66
C HIS A 65 -4.02 14.42 7.68
N ILE A 66 -4.98 13.51 7.66
CA ILE A 66 -5.01 12.33 6.79
C ILE A 66 -6.39 12.16 6.16
N ILE A 67 -6.41 11.72 4.92
CA ILE A 67 -7.63 11.61 4.11
C ILE A 67 -7.83 10.18 3.65
N THR A 68 -9.06 9.68 3.73
CA THR A 68 -9.48 8.40 3.14
C THR A 68 -10.92 8.51 2.66
N THR A 69 -11.51 7.41 2.16
CA THR A 69 -12.91 7.38 1.72
C THR A 69 -13.79 6.61 2.70
N LYS A 70 -15.11 6.83 2.65
CA LYS A 70 -16.09 6.09 3.46
C LYS A 70 -16.28 4.64 3.00
N ILE A 71 -15.81 4.30 1.80
CA ILE A 71 -16.04 3.00 1.15
C ILE A 71 -14.82 2.08 1.15
N GLU A 72 -13.76 2.43 1.89
CA GLU A 72 -12.56 1.62 2.01
C GLU A 72 -12.84 0.26 2.68
N HIS A 73 -11.99 -0.71 2.40
CA HIS A 73 -11.97 -1.97 3.15
C HIS A 73 -11.65 -1.72 4.63
N HIS A 74 -12.21 -2.55 5.54
CA HIS A 74 -12.00 -2.42 6.99
C HIS A 74 -10.52 -2.39 7.42
N SER A 75 -9.61 -3.03 6.66
CA SER A 75 -8.17 -2.97 6.93
C SER A 75 -7.56 -1.57 6.72
N VAL A 76 -8.27 -0.66 6.04
CA VAL A 76 -7.94 0.76 5.92
C VAL A 76 -8.76 1.56 6.94
N LEU A 77 -10.10 1.44 6.94
CA LEU A 77 -10.98 2.22 7.81
C LEU A 77 -10.61 2.11 9.28
N HIS A 78 -10.43 0.88 9.81
CA HIS A 78 -10.10 0.70 11.23
C HIS A 78 -8.73 1.26 11.60
N VAL A 79 -7.78 1.34 10.65
CA VAL A 79 -6.50 1.99 10.89
C VAL A 79 -6.67 3.50 10.99
N TYR A 80 -7.49 4.11 10.12
CA TYR A 80 -7.81 5.54 10.17
C TYR A 80 -8.59 5.90 11.44
N GLU A 81 -9.57 5.09 11.83
CA GLU A 81 -10.29 5.25 13.12
C GLU A 81 -9.35 5.18 14.34
N GLN A 82 -8.33 4.32 14.27
CA GLN A 82 -7.32 4.23 15.33
C GLN A 82 -6.45 5.48 15.38
N LEU A 83 -5.99 5.96 14.22
CA LEU A 83 -5.20 7.19 14.13
C LEU A 83 -6.00 8.42 14.59
N GLU A 84 -7.30 8.48 14.27
CA GLU A 84 -8.20 9.54 14.78
C GLU A 84 -8.24 9.56 16.31
N LYS A 85 -8.34 8.38 16.96
CA LYS A 85 -8.27 8.27 18.43
C LYS A 85 -6.90 8.65 18.99
N GLU A 86 -5.85 8.54 18.19
CA GLU A 86 -4.49 8.96 18.54
C GLU A 86 -4.25 10.47 18.34
N GLY A 87 -5.25 11.19 17.81
CA GLY A 87 -5.24 12.66 17.68
C GLY A 87 -4.92 13.18 16.27
N TYR A 88 -4.91 12.31 15.27
CA TYR A 88 -4.85 12.76 13.87
C TYR A 88 -6.20 13.35 13.43
N ASP A 89 -6.14 14.38 12.60
CA ASP A 89 -7.29 14.98 11.94
C ASP A 89 -7.65 14.13 10.71
N VAL A 90 -8.81 13.48 10.71
CA VAL A 90 -9.19 12.53 9.66
C VAL A 90 -10.37 13.05 8.86
N THR A 91 -10.20 13.13 7.54
CA THR A 91 -11.31 13.36 6.61
C THR A 91 -11.69 12.09 5.89
N TYR A 92 -12.97 11.72 5.95
CA TYR A 92 -13.58 10.64 5.20
C TYR A 92 -14.35 11.21 4.02
N LEU A 93 -13.79 11.12 2.82
CA LEU A 93 -14.42 11.62 1.59
C LEU A 93 -15.73 10.89 1.30
N ASP A 94 -16.68 11.66 0.80
CA ASP A 94 -17.91 11.15 0.24
C ASP A 94 -17.69 10.53 -1.15
N VAL A 95 -18.63 9.74 -1.59
CA VAL A 95 -18.71 9.18 -2.94
C VAL A 95 -20.09 9.48 -3.53
N ASP A 96 -20.16 9.52 -4.84
CA ASP A 96 -21.43 9.65 -5.54
C ASP A 96 -22.24 8.33 -5.55
N ASP A 97 -23.40 8.33 -6.21
CA ASP A 97 -24.31 7.18 -6.33
C ASP A 97 -23.67 5.98 -7.06
N THR A 98 -22.56 6.20 -7.79
CA THR A 98 -21.78 5.13 -8.44
C THR A 98 -20.62 4.64 -7.58
N GLY A 99 -20.36 5.28 -6.46
CA GLY A 99 -19.22 5.00 -5.58
C GLY A 99 -17.93 5.69 -6.03
N ALA A 100 -17.98 6.63 -6.97
CA ALA A 100 -16.82 7.42 -7.35
C ALA A 100 -16.53 8.52 -6.30
N VAL A 101 -15.25 8.70 -5.98
CA VAL A 101 -14.80 9.70 -4.99
C VAL A 101 -15.11 11.11 -5.47
N ASP A 102 -15.59 11.94 -4.56
CA ASP A 102 -15.80 13.37 -4.78
C ASP A 102 -14.45 14.10 -4.88
N LEU A 103 -14.02 14.38 -6.11
CA LEU A 103 -12.75 15.06 -6.40
C LEU A 103 -12.74 16.51 -5.98
N ASP A 104 -13.90 17.18 -5.97
CA ASP A 104 -13.99 18.57 -5.54
C ASP A 104 -13.84 18.64 -4.00
N GLN A 105 -14.47 17.71 -3.28
CA GLN A 105 -14.25 17.56 -1.84
C GLN A 105 -12.77 17.26 -1.52
N LEU A 106 -12.09 16.39 -2.29
CA LEU A 106 -10.66 16.14 -2.10
C LEU A 106 -9.83 17.42 -2.26
N LYS A 107 -10.08 18.21 -3.32
CA LYS A 107 -9.38 19.49 -3.57
C LYS A 107 -9.60 20.51 -2.44
N GLU A 108 -10.82 20.59 -1.94
CA GLU A 108 -11.18 21.54 -0.87
C GLU A 108 -10.60 21.14 0.49
N THR A 109 -10.43 19.83 0.71
CA THR A 109 -10.02 19.28 2.01
C THR A 109 -8.51 19.19 2.17
N ILE A 110 -7.78 18.85 1.09
CA ILE A 110 -6.32 18.73 1.12
C ILE A 110 -5.67 20.08 1.43
N ASN A 111 -4.73 20.10 2.37
CA ASN A 111 -4.09 21.33 2.86
C ASN A 111 -2.65 21.08 3.30
N ASP A 112 -1.95 22.13 3.73
CA ASP A 112 -0.53 22.06 4.12
C ASP A 112 -0.23 21.13 5.32
N ARG A 113 -1.25 20.69 6.07
CA ARG A 113 -1.11 19.71 7.15
C ARG A 113 -1.42 18.28 6.69
N THR A 114 -1.86 18.08 5.45
CA THR A 114 -2.19 16.76 4.92
C THR A 114 -0.92 15.98 4.62
N ILE A 115 -0.74 14.84 5.26
CA ILE A 115 0.45 14.00 5.11
C ILE A 115 0.19 12.67 4.41
N LEU A 116 -1.07 12.24 4.33
CA LEU A 116 -1.45 10.97 3.68
C LEU A 116 -2.86 11.06 3.09
N VAL A 117 -2.99 10.53 1.89
CA VAL A 117 -4.28 10.20 1.26
C VAL A 117 -4.29 8.71 0.96
N SER A 118 -5.35 7.99 1.36
CA SER A 118 -5.53 6.56 1.04
C SER A 118 -6.87 6.35 0.35
N ILE A 119 -6.83 5.86 -0.89
CA ILE A 119 -8.03 5.61 -1.70
C ILE A 119 -7.88 4.26 -2.40
N MET A 120 -8.86 3.36 -2.25
CA MET A 120 -8.84 2.07 -2.94
C MET A 120 -8.99 2.24 -4.46
N PHE A 121 -8.33 1.39 -5.23
CA PHE A 121 -8.40 1.44 -6.70
C PHE A 121 -9.77 0.96 -7.21
N VAL A 122 -10.22 -0.19 -6.70
CA VAL A 122 -11.50 -0.81 -7.06
C VAL A 122 -12.24 -1.21 -5.80
N ASN A 123 -13.50 -0.81 -5.68
CA ASN A 123 -14.30 -1.18 -4.53
C ASN A 123 -14.68 -2.67 -4.56
N ASN A 124 -14.53 -3.35 -3.43
CA ASN A 124 -14.73 -4.78 -3.30
C ASN A 124 -16.21 -5.22 -3.29
N GLU A 125 -17.15 -4.32 -3.08
CA GLU A 125 -18.58 -4.62 -2.98
C GLU A 125 -19.32 -4.24 -4.26
N ILE A 126 -19.10 -3.04 -4.77
CA ILE A 126 -19.83 -2.48 -5.91
C ILE A 126 -19.02 -2.46 -7.21
N GLY A 127 -17.71 -2.73 -7.15
CA GLY A 127 -16.85 -2.84 -8.34
C GLY A 127 -16.47 -1.50 -8.98
N THR A 128 -16.77 -0.37 -8.35
CA THR A 128 -16.41 0.95 -8.86
C THR A 128 -14.91 1.10 -8.95
N VAL A 129 -14.42 1.51 -10.12
CA VAL A 129 -13.01 1.81 -10.39
C VAL A 129 -12.80 3.30 -10.19
N GLN A 130 -11.91 3.68 -9.27
CA GLN A 130 -11.58 5.09 -9.05
C GLN A 130 -10.65 5.62 -10.14
N ASN A 131 -10.83 6.87 -10.52
CA ASN A 131 -9.92 7.55 -11.46
C ASN A 131 -8.64 7.99 -10.73
N ILE A 132 -7.71 7.06 -10.62
CA ILE A 132 -6.44 7.29 -9.90
C ILE A 132 -5.65 8.44 -10.50
N TYR A 133 -5.68 8.63 -11.83
CA TYR A 133 -4.95 9.72 -12.48
C TYR A 133 -5.44 11.11 -12.06
N ASP A 134 -6.75 11.32 -11.97
CA ASP A 134 -7.30 12.60 -11.49
C ASP A 134 -7.01 12.82 -10.01
N ILE A 135 -7.04 11.75 -9.21
CA ILE A 135 -6.70 11.79 -7.77
C ILE A 135 -5.23 12.14 -7.58
N GLU A 136 -4.31 11.47 -8.28
CA GLU A 136 -2.88 11.71 -8.16
C GLU A 136 -2.46 13.11 -8.65
N ASP A 137 -3.17 13.67 -9.64
CA ASP A 137 -2.91 15.04 -10.08
C ASP A 137 -3.30 16.07 -9.01
N ILE A 138 -4.39 15.82 -8.27
CA ILE A 138 -4.77 16.69 -7.14
C ILE A 138 -3.75 16.58 -6.01
N ILE A 139 -3.28 15.37 -5.69
CA ILE A 139 -2.32 15.15 -4.61
C ILE A 139 -0.93 15.64 -5.01
N GLY A 140 -0.56 15.53 -6.28
CA GLY A 140 0.79 15.77 -6.79
C GLY A 140 1.31 17.19 -6.60
N ASP A 141 0.43 18.16 -6.40
CA ASP A 141 0.79 19.56 -6.10
C ASP A 141 1.06 19.78 -4.60
N THR A 142 1.01 18.73 -3.79
CA THR A 142 1.17 18.78 -2.33
C THR A 142 2.34 17.90 -1.87
N HIS A 143 2.66 17.92 -0.57
CA HIS A 143 3.61 16.99 0.04
C HIS A 143 2.94 15.73 0.61
N ALA A 144 1.62 15.59 0.49
CA ALA A 144 0.89 14.42 0.95
C ALA A 144 1.30 13.17 0.17
N LEU A 145 1.51 12.07 0.88
CA LEU A 145 1.79 10.78 0.26
C LEU A 145 0.49 10.10 -0.17
N PHE A 146 0.57 9.26 -1.20
CA PHE A 146 -0.59 8.54 -1.73
C PHE A 146 -0.45 7.03 -1.57
N HIS A 147 -1.35 6.43 -0.80
CA HIS A 147 -1.49 4.98 -0.64
C HIS A 147 -2.72 4.46 -1.40
N VAL A 148 -2.56 3.35 -2.12
CA VAL A 148 -3.65 2.70 -2.84
C VAL A 148 -3.81 1.25 -2.41
N ASP A 149 -5.01 0.89 -1.95
CA ASP A 149 -5.42 -0.52 -1.85
C ASP A 149 -5.83 -1.02 -3.24
N ALA A 150 -4.97 -1.83 -3.87
CA ALA A 150 -5.19 -2.37 -5.21
C ALA A 150 -5.62 -3.84 -5.22
N VAL A 151 -6.10 -4.36 -4.09
CA VAL A 151 -6.47 -5.78 -3.91
C VAL A 151 -7.48 -6.26 -4.94
N GLN A 152 -8.46 -5.43 -5.30
CA GLN A 152 -9.48 -5.78 -6.28
C GLN A 152 -9.11 -5.36 -7.71
N ALA A 153 -8.07 -4.57 -7.90
CA ALA A 153 -7.61 -4.15 -9.22
C ALA A 153 -6.70 -5.19 -9.88
N ILE A 154 -5.86 -5.86 -9.07
CA ILE A 154 -4.88 -6.84 -9.57
C ILE A 154 -5.56 -8.02 -10.27
N GLY A 155 -5.08 -8.38 -11.46
CA GLY A 155 -5.65 -9.45 -12.27
C GLY A 155 -6.89 -9.05 -13.07
N HIS A 156 -7.44 -7.87 -12.85
CA HIS A 156 -8.59 -7.31 -13.58
C HIS A 156 -8.23 -6.07 -14.38
N LEU A 157 -7.28 -5.28 -13.90
CA LEU A 157 -6.75 -4.10 -14.58
C LEU A 157 -5.27 -4.30 -14.87
N ASP A 158 -4.80 -3.64 -15.92
CA ASP A 158 -3.37 -3.56 -16.23
C ASP A 158 -2.73 -2.55 -15.27
N LEU A 159 -1.90 -3.05 -14.36
CA LEU A 159 -1.25 -2.24 -13.33
C LEU A 159 0.25 -2.13 -13.61
N ASP A 160 0.69 -0.92 -13.90
CA ASP A 160 2.10 -0.55 -13.93
C ASP A 160 2.36 0.49 -12.85
N PHE A 161 3.02 0.07 -11.76
CA PHE A 161 3.24 0.89 -10.56
C PHE A 161 4.02 2.18 -10.87
N HIS A 162 4.95 2.14 -11.83
CA HIS A 162 5.73 3.32 -12.18
C HIS A 162 4.98 4.31 -13.08
N ASN A 163 3.88 3.89 -13.71
CA ASN A 163 3.02 4.80 -14.47
C ASN A 163 2.11 5.66 -13.58
N PHE A 164 1.99 5.31 -12.29
CA PHE A 164 1.24 6.08 -11.30
C PHE A 164 2.17 6.89 -10.41
N LYS A 165 1.68 8.05 -9.93
CA LYS A 165 2.33 8.85 -8.88
C LYS A 165 1.94 8.38 -7.46
N ILE A 166 1.74 7.07 -7.29
CA ILE A 166 1.39 6.42 -6.03
C ILE A 166 2.68 6.12 -5.27
N ASP A 167 2.72 6.38 -3.97
CA ASP A 167 3.88 6.09 -3.11
C ASP A 167 3.89 4.65 -2.62
N THR A 168 2.71 4.11 -2.27
CA THR A 168 2.57 2.72 -1.81
C THR A 168 1.31 2.06 -2.34
N MET A 169 1.38 0.75 -2.61
CA MET A 169 0.26 -0.03 -3.13
C MET A 169 0.18 -1.39 -2.43
N SER A 170 -1.00 -1.76 -1.94
CA SER A 170 -1.27 -3.04 -1.29
C SER A 170 -1.95 -4.04 -2.21
N ILE A 171 -1.49 -5.30 -2.16
CA ILE A 171 -1.96 -6.39 -3.01
C ILE A 171 -2.11 -7.66 -2.17
N SER A 172 -3.09 -8.52 -2.52
CA SER A 172 -3.31 -9.82 -1.88
C SER A 172 -3.43 -10.94 -2.92
N ALA A 173 -2.61 -11.98 -2.79
CA ALA A 173 -2.49 -13.05 -3.80
C ALA A 173 -3.80 -13.83 -4.01
N HIS A 174 -4.59 -14.07 -2.95
CA HIS A 174 -5.81 -14.88 -3.06
C HIS A 174 -6.93 -14.27 -3.91
N LYS A 175 -6.83 -12.98 -4.27
CA LYS A 175 -7.83 -12.30 -5.10
C LYS A 175 -7.64 -12.55 -6.60
N PHE A 176 -6.47 -13.03 -7.01
CA PHE A 176 -6.17 -13.39 -8.41
C PHE A 176 -5.67 -14.83 -8.56
N GLY A 177 -6.16 -15.74 -7.72
CA GLY A 177 -5.88 -17.18 -7.82
C GLY A 177 -4.60 -17.66 -7.12
N GLY A 178 -3.91 -16.79 -6.42
CA GLY A 178 -2.76 -17.15 -5.59
C GLY A 178 -3.15 -17.75 -4.23
N PRO A 179 -2.18 -18.18 -3.42
CA PRO A 179 -2.45 -18.76 -2.12
C PRO A 179 -2.90 -17.72 -1.10
N LYS A 180 -3.71 -18.16 -0.12
CA LYS A 180 -3.97 -17.38 1.10
C LYS A 180 -2.69 -17.27 1.93
N GLY A 181 -2.56 -16.19 2.72
CA GLY A 181 -1.40 -15.96 3.57
C GLY A 181 -0.20 -15.34 2.83
N VAL A 182 -0.41 -14.84 1.61
CA VAL A 182 0.59 -14.12 0.82
C VAL A 182 -0.01 -12.81 0.31
N GLY A 183 0.71 -11.74 0.53
CA GLY A 183 0.43 -10.41 0.01
C GLY A 183 1.69 -9.66 -0.35
N LEU A 184 1.52 -8.48 -0.86
CA LEU A 184 2.59 -7.58 -1.25
C LEU A 184 2.28 -6.16 -0.77
N LEU A 185 3.33 -5.46 -0.36
CA LEU A 185 3.34 -4.01 -0.28
C LEU A 185 4.38 -3.50 -1.27
N LEU A 186 3.95 -2.73 -2.26
CA LEU A 186 4.84 -1.95 -3.10
C LEU A 186 5.12 -0.62 -2.40
N VAL A 187 6.38 -0.24 -2.32
CA VAL A 187 6.82 1.04 -1.76
C VAL A 187 7.77 1.68 -2.76
N LYS A 188 7.37 2.81 -3.32
CA LYS A 188 8.18 3.53 -4.29
C LYS A 188 9.51 3.96 -3.67
N GLU A 189 10.57 3.90 -4.45
CA GLU A 189 11.91 4.26 -4.00
C GLU A 189 11.92 5.69 -3.42
N HIS A 190 12.63 5.88 -2.31
CA HIS A 190 12.70 7.14 -1.53
C HIS A 190 11.42 7.56 -0.79
N THR A 191 10.34 6.77 -0.80
CA THR A 191 9.17 7.06 0.03
C THR A 191 9.53 6.99 1.51
N PRO A 192 9.31 8.07 2.30
CA PRO A 192 9.57 8.06 3.73
C PRO A 192 8.51 7.20 4.45
N ILE A 193 8.95 6.06 4.97
CA ILE A 193 8.10 5.08 5.66
C ILE A 193 8.84 4.46 6.86
N ALA A 194 8.16 4.39 8.00
CA ALA A 194 8.64 3.69 9.19
C ALA A 194 8.07 2.27 9.24
N TYR A 195 8.93 1.28 9.38
CA TYR A 195 8.52 -0.12 9.46
C TYR A 195 8.37 -0.55 10.92
N ASN A 196 7.25 -1.18 11.26
CA ASN A 196 6.86 -1.52 12.65
C ASN A 196 7.04 -2.99 12.99
N GLN A 197 7.23 -3.88 12.02
CA GLN A 197 7.50 -5.29 12.28
C GLN A 197 9.00 -5.51 12.47
N LEU A 198 9.46 -5.25 13.68
CA LEU A 198 10.87 -5.34 14.06
C LEU A 198 11.29 -6.80 14.31
N GLY A 199 12.55 -7.12 14.01
CA GLY A 199 13.10 -8.47 14.20
C GLY A 199 14.33 -8.71 13.36
N GLY A 200 14.35 -9.84 12.62
CA GLY A 200 15.43 -10.18 11.71
C GLY A 200 15.52 -9.28 10.47
N GLU A 201 16.52 -9.53 9.64
CA GLU A 201 16.83 -8.70 8.47
C GLU A 201 16.03 -9.12 7.20
N GLN A 202 14.96 -9.90 7.38
CA GLN A 202 14.08 -10.29 6.28
C GLN A 202 13.50 -9.05 5.59
N GLU A 203 13.12 -9.21 4.32
CA GLU A 203 12.63 -8.13 3.48
C GLU A 203 13.52 -6.85 3.55
N THR A 204 14.84 -7.02 3.70
CA THR A 204 15.82 -5.93 3.80
C THR A 204 15.55 -5.01 5.01
N LYS A 205 15.25 -5.60 6.17
CA LYS A 205 14.90 -4.92 7.44
C LYS A 205 13.57 -4.15 7.41
N ARG A 206 12.76 -4.38 6.39
CA ARG A 206 11.47 -3.69 6.24
C ARG A 206 10.30 -4.49 6.82
N ARG A 207 10.45 -5.81 6.89
CA ARG A 207 9.45 -6.71 7.46
C ARG A 207 10.15 -7.97 7.99
N ALA A 208 10.19 -8.14 9.30
CA ALA A 208 10.78 -9.32 9.95
C ALA A 208 9.87 -10.55 9.84
N GLY A 209 10.47 -11.75 9.65
CA GLY A 209 9.72 -13.02 9.58
C GLY A 209 9.46 -13.57 8.19
#